data_968b8f229bf2ecc6bb96ea9f28551c1a
#
_entry.id   968b8f229bf2ecc6bb96ea9f28551c1a
#
_cell.length_a   1.000
_cell.length_b   1.000
_cell.length_c   1.000
_cell.angle_alpha   90.00
_cell.angle_beta   90.00
_cell.angle_gamma   90.00
#
_symmetry.space_group_name_H-M   'P 1'
#
loop_
_entity.id
_entity.type
_entity.pdbx_description
1 polymer ?
#
loop_
_entity_poly.entity_id
_entity_poly.type
_entity_poly.pdbx_seq_one_letter_code
_entity_poly.pdbx_strand_id
1 'polypeptide(L)'
;SYPISCDDLRAYMMNGGTVFFVVYLNKDTGDVLQIYYVSLLPVMVKKLLDEKNGRRTISVKFHKFPADNTRKTELFLNFYDESKKQVSFAGKDLPNVDDLIKKGVLENISFSYTGLGACPDTRLLPKIIDGKSLTLYANIKGGTAPIPIEYFDEITNITTSKDTNFC
;
A
#
# COMPACT_ATOMS: atom_id res chain seq x y z
N SER A 1 0.93 16.96 3.92
CA SER A 1 -0.38 16.28 4.00
C SER A 1 -1.46 17.13 3.34
N TYR A 2 -2.49 16.46 2.86
CA TYR A 2 -3.66 17.10 2.21
C TYR A 2 -4.95 16.49 2.77
N PRO A 3 -5.98 17.28 3.08
CA PRO A 3 -7.25 16.77 3.61
C PRO A 3 -8.10 16.19 2.47
N ILE A 4 -8.56 14.95 2.65
CA ILE A 4 -9.48 14.26 1.73
C ILE A 4 -10.77 13.96 2.49
N SER A 5 -11.94 14.11 1.83
CA SER A 5 -13.22 13.80 2.47
C SER A 5 -13.35 12.29 2.72
N CYS A 6 -14.02 11.93 3.81
CA CYS A 6 -14.27 10.51 4.11
C CYS A 6 -15.18 9.86 3.06
N ASP A 7 -16.04 10.63 2.39
CA ASP A 7 -16.93 10.10 1.36
C ASP A 7 -16.14 9.79 0.07
N ASP A 8 -15.20 10.66 -0.32
CA ASP A 8 -14.28 10.38 -1.43
C ASP A 8 -13.41 9.15 -1.12
N LEU A 9 -12.86 9.08 0.10
CA LEU A 9 -12.07 7.92 0.53
C LEU A 9 -12.88 6.62 0.44
N ARG A 10 -14.16 6.62 0.86
CA ARG A 10 -15.03 5.43 0.71
C ARG A 10 -15.25 5.08 -0.76
N ALA A 11 -15.51 6.07 -1.61
CA ALA A 11 -15.68 5.86 -3.03
C ALA A 11 -14.41 5.25 -3.66
N TYR A 12 -13.23 5.79 -3.35
CA TYR A 12 -11.96 5.23 -3.82
C TYR A 12 -11.76 3.79 -3.35
N MET A 13 -11.98 3.52 -2.06
CA MET A 13 -11.85 2.17 -1.50
C MET A 13 -12.71 1.15 -2.24
N MET A 14 -13.98 1.47 -2.48
CA MET A 14 -14.94 0.56 -3.12
C MET A 14 -14.64 0.34 -4.61
N ASN A 15 -13.93 1.25 -5.26
CA ASN A 15 -13.51 1.14 -6.67
C ASN A 15 -12.09 0.55 -6.85
N GLY A 16 -11.53 -0.10 -5.83
CA GLY A 16 -10.22 -0.73 -5.90
C GLY A 16 -9.04 0.22 -5.62
N GLY A 17 -9.32 1.42 -5.16
CA GLY A 17 -8.32 2.44 -4.84
C GLY A 17 -8.14 3.48 -5.93
N THR A 18 -7.23 4.43 -5.68
CA THR A 18 -6.83 5.45 -6.64
C THR A 18 -5.40 5.93 -6.38
N VAL A 19 -4.71 6.39 -7.41
CA VAL A 19 -3.51 7.20 -7.25
C VAL A 19 -3.93 8.66 -7.25
N PHE A 20 -3.85 9.31 -6.10
CA PHE A 20 -4.27 10.70 -5.93
C PHE A 20 -3.07 11.63 -6.08
N PHE A 21 -3.23 12.72 -6.86
CA PHE A 21 -2.17 13.70 -7.10
C PHE A 21 -2.54 15.08 -6.56
N VAL A 22 -1.54 15.75 -6.01
CA VAL A 22 -1.59 17.19 -5.68
C VAL A 22 -0.51 17.89 -6.48
N VAL A 23 -0.92 18.84 -7.30
CA VAL A 23 -0.04 19.60 -8.20
C VAL A 23 0.06 21.04 -7.71
N TYR A 24 1.28 21.48 -7.43
CA TYR A 24 1.58 22.88 -7.10
C TYR A 24 1.98 23.62 -8.36
N LEU A 25 1.29 24.72 -8.62
CA LEU A 25 1.54 25.58 -9.76
C LEU A 25 2.14 26.92 -9.32
N ASN A 26 2.99 27.49 -10.16
CA ASN A 26 3.37 28.88 -10.04
C ASN A 26 2.13 29.75 -10.32
N LYS A 27 1.80 30.63 -9.39
CA LYS A 27 0.59 31.46 -9.48
C LYS A 27 0.62 32.44 -10.67
N ASP A 28 1.80 32.92 -11.03
CA ASP A 28 1.96 33.97 -12.05
C ASP A 28 2.13 33.38 -13.45
N THR A 29 2.84 32.22 -13.58
CA THR A 29 3.15 31.62 -14.89
C THR A 29 2.29 30.39 -15.21
N GLY A 30 1.66 29.77 -14.21
CA GLY A 30 0.94 28.51 -14.35
C GLY A 30 1.84 27.28 -14.46
N ASP A 31 3.16 27.44 -14.38
CA ASP A 31 4.10 26.35 -14.48
C ASP A 31 3.99 25.38 -13.31
N VAL A 32 4.18 24.08 -13.57
CA VAL A 32 4.21 23.06 -12.54
C VAL A 32 5.49 23.18 -11.70
N LEU A 33 5.34 23.51 -10.42
CA LEU A 33 6.43 23.61 -9.47
C LEU A 33 6.79 22.24 -8.86
N GLN A 34 5.77 21.50 -8.45
CA GLN A 34 5.95 20.22 -7.79
C GLN A 34 4.68 19.38 -7.88
N ILE A 35 4.87 18.07 -8.02
CA ILE A 35 3.79 17.07 -7.97
C ILE A 35 4.03 16.16 -6.76
N TYR A 36 2.98 15.94 -5.99
CA TYR A 36 2.93 14.95 -4.91
C TYR A 36 1.85 13.91 -5.21
N TYR A 37 2.01 12.71 -4.68
CA TYR A 37 1.07 11.62 -4.88
C TYR A 37 0.89 10.77 -3.63
N VAL A 38 -0.19 10.01 -3.61
CA VAL A 38 -0.42 8.90 -2.67
C VAL A 38 -1.20 7.80 -3.37
N SER A 39 -0.84 6.54 -3.12
CA SER A 39 -1.58 5.36 -3.57
C SER A 39 -2.61 4.98 -2.51
N LEU A 40 -3.85 5.41 -2.69
CA LEU A 40 -4.96 5.12 -1.79
C LEU A 40 -5.54 3.74 -2.11
N LEU A 41 -4.90 2.68 -1.62
CA LEU A 41 -5.33 1.31 -1.77
C LEU A 41 -6.45 0.95 -0.77
N PRO A 42 -7.34 -0.01 -1.07
CA PRO A 42 -8.50 -0.34 -0.22
C PRO A 42 -8.15 -0.60 1.25
N VAL A 43 -7.11 -1.37 1.53
CA VAL A 43 -6.68 -1.71 2.90
C VAL A 43 -6.17 -0.48 3.66
N MET A 44 -5.35 0.35 3.02
CA MET A 44 -4.88 1.63 3.57
C MET A 44 -6.07 2.55 3.90
N VAL A 45 -6.98 2.71 2.94
CA VAL A 45 -8.14 3.59 3.11
C VAL A 45 -9.06 3.09 4.22
N LYS A 46 -9.28 1.77 4.33
CA LYS A 46 -10.03 1.16 5.43
C LYS A 46 -9.42 1.55 6.78
N LYS A 47 -8.10 1.38 6.95
CA LYS A 47 -7.38 1.76 8.17
C LYS A 47 -7.57 3.26 8.50
N LEU A 48 -7.40 4.14 7.53
CA LEU A 48 -7.63 5.58 7.71
C LEU A 48 -9.06 5.89 8.14
N LEU A 49 -10.05 5.23 7.54
CA LEU A 49 -11.46 5.42 7.89
C LEU A 49 -11.81 4.89 9.28
N ASP A 50 -11.20 3.79 9.72
CA ASP A 50 -11.40 3.24 11.06
C ASP A 50 -10.83 4.17 12.14
N GLU A 51 -9.70 4.83 11.87
CA GLU A 51 -9.03 5.77 12.78
C GLU A 51 -9.64 7.18 12.79
N LYS A 52 -10.64 7.47 11.94
CA LYS A 52 -11.17 8.83 11.72
C LYS A 52 -11.81 9.53 12.92
N ASN A 53 -12.24 8.78 13.96
CA ASN A 53 -12.83 9.34 15.21
C ASN A 53 -13.95 10.38 14.96
N GLY A 54 -14.89 10.10 14.05
CA GLY A 54 -16.01 10.99 13.73
C GLY A 54 -15.69 12.18 12.80
N ARG A 55 -14.46 12.34 12.36
CA ARG A 55 -14.06 13.43 11.43
C ARG A 55 -14.69 13.24 10.05
N ARG A 56 -15.00 14.36 9.38
CA ARG A 56 -15.51 14.36 7.99
C ARG A 56 -14.39 14.31 6.94
N THR A 57 -13.18 14.73 7.31
CA THR A 57 -11.98 14.73 6.46
C THR A 57 -10.82 14.09 7.19
N ILE A 58 -9.90 13.50 6.46
CA ILE A 58 -8.67 12.90 6.97
C ILE A 58 -7.49 13.54 6.25
N SER A 59 -6.50 14.00 7.01
CA SER A 59 -5.23 14.49 6.44
C SER A 59 -4.35 13.31 6.07
N VAL A 60 -4.12 13.13 4.78
CA VAL A 60 -3.29 12.06 4.24
C VAL A 60 -1.89 12.59 3.95
N LYS A 61 -0.85 11.79 4.25
CA LYS A 61 0.55 12.09 3.91
C LYS A 61 0.77 11.80 2.43
N PHE A 62 1.51 12.68 1.75
CA PHE A 62 1.84 12.56 0.34
C PHE A 62 3.34 12.45 0.15
N HIS A 63 3.75 11.68 -0.84
CA HIS A 63 5.13 11.53 -1.28
C HIS A 63 5.39 12.40 -2.50
N LYS A 64 6.64 12.84 -2.66
CA LYS A 64 7.04 13.56 -3.87
C LYS A 64 6.98 12.60 -5.07
N PHE A 65 6.31 13.03 -6.15
CA PHE A 65 6.21 12.22 -7.37
C PHE A 65 7.59 12.04 -7.99
N PRO A 66 8.00 10.81 -8.33
CA PRO A 66 9.34 10.55 -8.85
C PRO A 66 9.58 11.30 -10.18
N ALA A 67 10.81 11.79 -10.37
CA ALA A 67 11.23 12.34 -11.65
C ALA A 67 11.60 11.24 -12.66
N ASP A 68 12.15 10.14 -12.18
CA ASP A 68 12.60 9.00 -12.95
C ASP A 68 11.43 8.17 -13.50
N ASN A 69 11.50 7.83 -14.81
CA ASN A 69 10.40 7.11 -15.48
C ASN A 69 10.27 5.65 -15.01
N THR A 70 11.38 5.00 -14.66
CA THR A 70 11.35 3.64 -14.12
C THR A 70 10.56 3.60 -12.82
N ARG A 71 10.85 4.52 -11.90
CA ARG A 71 10.14 4.64 -10.63
C ARG A 71 8.66 5.02 -10.80
N LYS A 72 8.33 5.86 -11.80
CA LYS A 72 6.92 6.14 -12.14
C LYS A 72 6.21 4.86 -12.58
N THR A 73 6.84 4.09 -13.47
CA THR A 73 6.27 2.83 -13.97
C THR A 73 6.08 1.82 -12.83
N GLU A 74 7.09 1.64 -11.98
CA GLU A 74 7.01 0.77 -10.79
C GLU A 74 5.85 1.18 -9.87
N LEU A 75 5.65 2.48 -9.64
CA LEU A 75 4.55 2.99 -8.83
C LEU A 75 3.19 2.53 -9.37
N PHE A 76 2.96 2.72 -10.67
CA PHE A 76 1.68 2.35 -11.29
C PHE A 76 1.50 0.84 -11.37
N LEU A 77 2.55 0.07 -11.63
CA LEU A 77 2.48 -1.40 -11.62
C LEU A 77 2.17 -1.94 -10.23
N ASN A 78 2.87 -1.45 -9.19
CA ASN A 78 2.57 -1.83 -7.82
C ASN A 78 1.13 -1.47 -7.41
N PHE A 79 0.69 -0.25 -7.74
CA PHE A 79 -0.69 0.15 -7.48
C PHE A 79 -1.69 -0.80 -8.17
N TYR A 80 -1.48 -1.11 -9.43
CA TYR A 80 -2.35 -1.98 -10.20
C TYR A 80 -2.44 -3.40 -9.62
N ASP A 81 -1.29 -4.00 -9.31
CA ASP A 81 -1.23 -5.34 -8.75
C ASP A 81 -1.87 -5.42 -7.36
N GLU A 82 -1.57 -4.43 -6.50
CA GLU A 82 -2.14 -4.36 -5.15
C GLU A 82 -3.65 -4.05 -5.19
N SER A 83 -4.10 -3.17 -6.08
CA SER A 83 -5.53 -2.88 -6.29
C SER A 83 -6.32 -4.15 -6.62
N LYS A 84 -5.82 -4.96 -7.55
CA LYS A 84 -6.45 -6.24 -7.94
C LYS A 84 -6.56 -7.23 -6.78
N LYS A 85 -5.53 -7.31 -5.94
CA LYS A 85 -5.54 -8.21 -4.76
C LYS A 85 -6.52 -7.73 -3.69
N GLN A 86 -6.63 -6.41 -3.51
CA GLN A 86 -7.35 -5.81 -2.39
C GLN A 86 -8.82 -5.49 -2.68
N VAL A 87 -9.24 -5.35 -3.94
CA VAL A 87 -10.60 -4.94 -4.31
C VAL A 87 -11.68 -5.84 -3.71
N SER A 88 -11.45 -7.15 -3.63
CA SER A 88 -12.38 -8.12 -3.04
C SER A 88 -12.52 -8.00 -1.52
N PHE A 89 -11.61 -7.27 -0.87
CA PHE A 89 -11.59 -7.01 0.57
C PHE A 89 -12.01 -5.57 0.91
N ALA A 90 -12.38 -4.76 -0.09
CA ALA A 90 -12.81 -3.38 0.11
C ALA A 90 -13.95 -3.29 1.15
N GLY A 91 -13.75 -2.48 2.18
CA GLY A 91 -14.72 -2.29 3.26
C GLY A 91 -14.91 -3.45 4.23
N LYS A 92 -14.23 -4.57 4.03
CA LYS A 92 -14.26 -5.71 4.97
C LYS A 92 -13.26 -5.52 6.10
N ASP A 93 -13.58 -6.09 7.26
CA ASP A 93 -12.63 -6.15 8.36
C ASP A 93 -11.51 -7.15 8.02
N LEU A 94 -10.28 -6.74 8.35
CA LEU A 94 -9.13 -7.60 8.16
C LEU A 94 -9.09 -8.67 9.25
N PRO A 95 -8.71 -9.91 8.93
CA PRO A 95 -8.61 -10.97 9.92
C PRO A 95 -7.44 -10.69 10.87
N ASN A 96 -7.65 -11.03 12.15
CA ASN A 96 -6.58 -10.97 13.13
C ASN A 96 -5.62 -12.17 12.94
N VAL A 97 -4.32 -11.88 12.86
CA VAL A 97 -3.27 -12.91 12.67
C VAL A 97 -3.26 -13.94 13.79
N ASP A 98 -3.40 -13.49 15.06
CA ASP A 98 -3.43 -14.39 16.20
C ASP A 98 -4.59 -15.39 16.13
N ASP A 99 -5.75 -14.96 15.63
CA ASP A 99 -6.90 -15.84 15.43
C ASP A 99 -6.65 -16.87 14.33
N LEU A 100 -5.95 -16.49 13.26
CA LEU A 100 -5.56 -17.41 12.19
C LEU A 100 -4.55 -18.46 12.70
N ILE A 101 -3.61 -18.04 13.53
CA ILE A 101 -2.65 -18.93 14.20
C ILE A 101 -3.36 -19.89 15.14
N LYS A 102 -4.22 -19.39 16.04
CA LYS A 102 -4.98 -20.20 17.01
C LYS A 102 -5.86 -21.24 16.33
N LYS A 103 -6.47 -20.89 15.19
CA LYS A 103 -7.25 -21.81 14.37
C LYS A 103 -6.40 -22.82 13.57
N GLY A 104 -5.08 -22.67 13.54
CA GLY A 104 -4.16 -23.54 12.81
C GLY A 104 -4.30 -23.48 11.28
N VAL A 105 -4.94 -22.42 10.76
CA VAL A 105 -5.23 -22.26 9.33
C VAL A 105 -4.18 -21.43 8.59
N LEU A 106 -3.37 -20.64 9.29
CA LEU A 106 -2.29 -19.86 8.68
C LEU A 106 -1.20 -20.79 8.14
N GLU A 107 -0.83 -20.63 6.88
CA GLU A 107 0.29 -21.34 6.25
C GLU A 107 1.57 -20.50 6.35
N ASN A 108 1.52 -19.29 5.83
CA ASN A 108 2.61 -18.31 5.92
C ASN A 108 2.08 -16.87 5.77
N ILE A 109 2.97 -15.91 6.02
CA ILE A 109 2.75 -14.49 5.75
C ILE A 109 3.65 -14.09 4.59
N SER A 110 3.10 -13.36 3.64
CA SER A 110 3.80 -12.89 2.45
C SER A 110 3.53 -11.41 2.17
N PHE A 111 4.36 -10.84 1.35
CA PHE A 111 4.11 -9.56 0.69
C PHE A 111 4.62 -9.65 -0.74
N SER A 112 4.21 -8.71 -1.59
CA SER A 112 4.75 -8.58 -2.93
C SER A 112 5.09 -7.14 -3.23
N TYR A 113 6.10 -6.96 -4.05
CA TYR A 113 6.50 -5.68 -4.60
C TYR A 113 6.85 -5.88 -6.08
N THR A 114 6.18 -5.13 -6.96
CA THR A 114 6.42 -5.19 -8.38
C THR A 114 7.49 -4.16 -8.75
N GLY A 115 8.64 -4.63 -9.23
CA GLY A 115 9.75 -3.81 -9.74
C GLY A 115 10.03 -4.11 -11.21
N LEU A 116 10.70 -3.17 -11.88
CA LEU A 116 11.24 -3.38 -13.22
C LEU A 116 12.67 -3.92 -13.11
N GLY A 117 12.86 -5.18 -13.52
CA GLY A 117 14.18 -5.82 -13.54
C GLY A 117 14.17 -7.30 -13.21
N ALA A 118 15.35 -7.92 -13.28
CA ALA A 118 15.53 -9.29 -12.83
C ALA A 118 15.27 -9.39 -11.31
N CYS A 119 14.88 -10.58 -10.85
CA CYS A 119 14.67 -10.86 -9.43
C CYS A 119 15.82 -10.26 -8.61
N PRO A 120 15.56 -9.30 -7.71
CA PRO A 120 16.62 -8.64 -6.98
C PRO A 120 17.34 -9.64 -6.09
N ASP A 121 18.65 -9.50 -5.98
CA ASP A 121 19.39 -10.15 -4.91
C ASP A 121 18.66 -9.88 -3.59
N THR A 122 18.20 -10.92 -2.91
CA THR A 122 17.42 -10.84 -1.67
C THR A 122 18.08 -9.96 -0.61
N ARG A 123 19.43 -9.82 -0.66
CA ARG A 123 20.20 -8.91 0.20
C ARG A 123 19.94 -7.43 -0.08
N LEU A 124 19.40 -7.07 -1.25
CA LEU A 124 19.04 -5.70 -1.62
C LEU A 124 17.60 -5.36 -1.28
N LEU A 125 16.75 -6.35 -0.95
CA LEU A 125 15.35 -6.17 -0.65
C LEU A 125 15.09 -5.07 0.40
N PRO A 126 15.81 -5.01 1.53
CA PRO A 126 15.64 -3.94 2.51
C PRO A 126 15.80 -2.54 1.91
N LYS A 127 16.74 -2.36 0.97
CA LYS A 127 16.95 -1.07 0.30
C LYS A 127 15.87 -0.74 -0.73
N ILE A 128 15.27 -1.77 -1.35
CA ILE A 128 14.24 -1.60 -2.39
C ILE A 128 12.94 -1.15 -1.76
N ILE A 129 12.58 -1.67 -0.59
CA ILE A 129 11.31 -1.39 0.10
C ILE A 129 11.44 -0.31 1.18
N ASP A 130 12.65 0.18 1.46
CA ASP A 130 12.88 1.28 2.40
C ASP A 130 12.10 2.53 2.00
N GLY A 131 11.40 3.12 2.97
CA GLY A 131 10.54 4.29 2.77
C GLY A 131 9.28 4.05 1.93
N LYS A 132 8.92 2.79 1.65
CA LYS A 132 7.72 2.43 0.88
C LYS A 132 6.62 1.86 1.77
N SER A 133 5.39 2.04 1.33
CA SER A 133 4.24 1.37 1.94
C SER A 133 4.21 -0.10 1.55
N LEU A 134 3.67 -0.94 2.43
CA LEU A 134 3.60 -2.38 2.25
C LEU A 134 2.31 -2.95 2.83
N THR A 135 1.69 -3.88 2.09
CA THR A 135 0.61 -4.72 2.62
C THR A 135 1.11 -6.13 2.88
N LEU A 136 0.86 -6.65 4.09
CA LEU A 136 1.08 -8.05 4.42
C LEU A 136 -0.17 -8.87 4.12
N TYR A 137 0.06 -10.08 3.67
CA TYR A 137 -0.97 -11.05 3.30
C TYR A 137 -0.77 -12.36 4.05
N ALA A 138 -1.86 -12.92 4.59
CA ALA A 138 -1.90 -14.29 5.10
C ALA A 138 -2.24 -15.25 3.97
N ASN A 139 -1.44 -16.28 3.79
CA ASN A 139 -1.76 -17.44 2.98
C ASN A 139 -2.41 -18.49 3.89
N ILE A 140 -3.62 -18.92 3.52
CA ILE A 140 -4.43 -19.84 4.31
C ILE A 140 -4.34 -21.23 3.70
N LYS A 141 -4.19 -22.26 4.54
CA LYS A 141 -4.17 -23.68 4.12
C LYS A 141 -5.41 -24.00 3.29
N GLY A 142 -5.20 -24.44 2.06
CA GLY A 142 -6.27 -24.73 1.10
C GLY A 142 -6.98 -23.50 0.52
N GLY A 143 -6.51 -22.29 0.84
CA GLY A 143 -7.00 -21.04 0.24
C GLY A 143 -6.47 -20.83 -1.18
N THR A 144 -7.27 -20.17 -2.01
CA THR A 144 -6.93 -19.87 -3.42
C THR A 144 -6.29 -18.51 -3.64
N ALA A 145 -6.39 -17.62 -2.65
CA ALA A 145 -5.86 -16.26 -2.73
C ALA A 145 -5.38 -15.77 -1.36
N PRO A 146 -4.32 -14.96 -1.33
CA PRO A 146 -3.83 -14.34 -0.10
C PRO A 146 -4.84 -13.31 0.43
N ILE A 147 -4.98 -13.24 1.75
CA ILE A 147 -5.89 -12.34 2.45
C ILE A 147 -5.07 -11.21 3.09
N PRO A 148 -5.37 -9.92 2.83
CA PRO A 148 -4.65 -8.83 3.46
C PRO A 148 -4.90 -8.83 4.97
N ILE A 149 -3.85 -8.63 5.75
CA ILE A 149 -3.89 -8.67 7.22
C ILE A 149 -3.40 -7.38 7.88
N GLU A 150 -2.45 -6.69 7.26
CA GLU A 150 -1.87 -5.46 7.82
C GLU A 150 -1.33 -4.57 6.71
N TYR A 151 -1.37 -3.25 6.95
CA TYR A 151 -0.81 -2.23 6.09
C TYR A 151 0.18 -1.37 6.85
N PHE A 152 1.35 -1.15 6.28
CA PHE A 152 2.39 -0.26 6.79
C PHE A 152 2.55 0.94 5.84
N ASP A 153 2.47 2.15 6.38
CA ASP A 153 2.59 3.39 5.60
C ASP A 153 4.02 3.62 5.11
N GLU A 154 5.00 3.29 5.95
CA GLU A 154 6.42 3.43 5.63
C GLU A 154 7.25 2.36 6.35
N ILE A 155 8.09 1.67 5.60
CA ILE A 155 9.04 0.70 6.14
C ILE A 155 10.38 1.39 6.32
N THR A 156 10.84 1.51 7.56
CA THR A 156 12.11 2.17 7.90
C THR A 156 13.22 1.21 8.27
N ASN A 157 12.86 -0.04 8.62
CA ASN A 157 13.85 -1.06 8.96
C ASN A 157 13.30 -2.47 8.71
N ILE A 158 14.11 -3.33 8.12
CA ILE A 158 13.82 -4.75 7.94
C ILE A 158 14.99 -5.54 8.50
N THR A 159 14.67 -6.38 9.48
CA THR A 159 15.61 -7.37 10.01
C THR A 159 15.22 -8.75 9.48
N THR A 160 16.18 -9.42 8.84
CA THR A 160 15.99 -10.80 8.39
C THR A 160 16.66 -11.76 9.38
N SER A 161 15.96 -12.80 9.79
CA SER A 161 16.58 -13.94 10.48
C SER A 161 17.25 -14.87 9.46
N LYS A 162 18.17 -15.70 9.91
CA LYS A 162 18.90 -16.66 9.04
C LYS A 162 17.98 -17.68 8.33
N ASP A 163 16.74 -17.84 8.79
CA ASP A 163 15.76 -18.79 8.27
C ASP A 163 14.76 -18.17 7.29
N THR A 164 14.98 -16.92 6.88
CA THR A 164 14.09 -16.24 5.96
C THR A 164 14.49 -16.54 4.52
N ASN A 165 13.75 -17.42 3.86
CA ASN A 165 13.88 -17.67 2.43
C ASN A 165 13.01 -16.67 1.67
N PHE A 166 13.64 -15.78 0.92
CA PHE A 166 12.97 -14.94 -0.08
C PHE A 166 13.05 -15.67 -1.43
N CYS A 167 11.92 -16.10 -1.95
CA CYS A 167 11.78 -16.66 -3.28
C CYS A 167 11.16 -15.67 -4.23
#